data_71df03ce289cff70ecaa5c48eac2dd56
#
_entry.id   71df03ce289cff70ecaa5c48eac2dd56
#
_cell.length_a   1.000
_cell.length_b   1.000
_cell.length_c   1.000
_cell.angle_alpha   90.00
_cell.angle_beta   90.00
_cell.angle_gamma   90.00
#
_symmetry.space_group_name_H-M   'P 1'
#
loop_
_entity.id
_entity.type
_entity.pdbx_description
1 polymer ?
#
loop_
_entity_poly.entity_id
_entity_poly.type
_entity_poly.pdbx_seq_one_letter_code
_entity_poly.pdbx_strand_id
1 'polypeptide(L)'
;MFIIAGLGNPTLQYEGTRHNVGFDVIDMLADRYNISVDGRRGRALVGKGIIEGQKVLLVKPQTYMNLSGESLRELVNYYKIDEEHELLVIYDDISLDVGQLRIRKKGSAGGHNGIKNIIANLGTDVFPRIKIGVGEKPKKYDLADYVLGHFSKEDRELMEEGYDRADHAVGMILNGEIEAAMNQYNRKVKPKEA
;
A
#
# COMPACT_ATOMS: atom_id res chain seq x y z
N MET A 1 -15.12 -3.20 -10.71
CA MET A 1 -13.90 -3.87 -10.27
C MET A 1 -13.10 -2.91 -9.41
N PHE A 2 -12.47 -3.40 -8.36
CA PHE A 2 -11.72 -2.58 -7.40
C PHE A 2 -10.21 -2.78 -7.61
N ILE A 3 -9.46 -1.71 -7.79
CA ILE A 3 -7.99 -1.78 -7.88
C ILE A 3 -7.38 -1.62 -6.49
N ILE A 4 -6.53 -2.59 -6.11
CA ILE A 4 -5.71 -2.53 -4.90
C ILE A 4 -4.26 -2.49 -5.36
N ALA A 5 -3.61 -1.35 -5.20
CA ALA A 5 -2.24 -1.12 -5.64
C ALA A 5 -1.30 -0.98 -4.45
N GLY A 6 -0.28 -1.79 -4.40
CA GLY A 6 0.82 -1.67 -3.46
C GLY A 6 2.03 -1.03 -4.14
N LEU A 7 2.64 -0.04 -3.48
CA LEU A 7 3.78 0.67 -4.05
C LEU A 7 5.11 0.06 -3.61
N GLY A 8 6.07 0.10 -4.50
CA GLY A 8 7.43 -0.39 -4.28
C GLY A 8 8.31 -0.19 -5.50
N ASN A 9 9.54 -0.61 -5.37
CA ASN A 9 10.50 -0.65 -6.48
C ASN A 9 10.69 -2.10 -6.95
N PRO A 10 10.66 -2.35 -8.26
CA PRO A 10 10.91 -3.68 -8.78
C PRO A 10 12.39 -4.05 -8.60
N THR A 11 12.71 -5.30 -8.77
CA THR A 11 14.01 -5.97 -8.65
C THR A 11 14.35 -6.45 -7.23
N LEU A 12 15.17 -7.50 -7.18
CA LEU A 12 15.51 -8.19 -5.95
C LEU A 12 16.22 -7.31 -4.92
N GLN A 13 17.00 -6.31 -5.39
CA GLN A 13 17.72 -5.43 -4.46
C GLN A 13 16.84 -4.60 -3.54
N TYR A 14 15.56 -4.41 -3.91
CA TYR A 14 14.61 -3.64 -3.11
C TYR A 14 13.66 -4.51 -2.29
N GLU A 15 13.72 -5.83 -2.48
CA GLU A 15 12.85 -6.78 -1.79
C GLU A 15 13.06 -6.70 -0.27
N GLY A 16 11.97 -6.63 0.47
CA GLY A 16 11.99 -6.57 1.94
C GLY A 16 12.41 -5.23 2.52
N THR A 17 12.62 -4.20 1.70
CA THR A 17 12.93 -2.85 2.20
C THR A 17 11.68 -2.13 2.72
N ARG A 18 11.89 -1.08 3.51
CA ARG A 18 10.80 -0.23 4.04
C ARG A 18 9.93 0.34 2.93
N HIS A 19 10.55 0.78 1.83
CA HIS A 19 9.82 1.39 0.71
C HIS A 19 8.98 0.37 -0.08
N ASN A 20 9.21 -0.92 0.11
CA ASN A 20 8.50 -2.01 -0.58
C ASN A 20 7.38 -2.66 0.24
N VAL A 21 6.98 -2.09 1.38
CA VAL A 21 5.91 -2.70 2.19
C VAL A 21 4.56 -2.78 1.45
N GLY A 22 4.30 -1.86 0.52
CA GLY A 22 3.13 -1.97 -0.34
C GLY A 22 3.16 -3.23 -1.21
N PHE A 23 4.31 -3.57 -1.79
CA PHE A 23 4.49 -4.83 -2.54
C PHE A 23 4.31 -6.04 -1.62
N ASP A 24 4.84 -5.98 -0.40
CA ASP A 24 4.69 -7.06 0.57
C ASP A 24 3.22 -7.35 0.87
N VAL A 25 2.40 -6.31 1.03
CA VAL A 25 0.96 -6.47 1.28
C VAL A 25 0.26 -7.10 0.08
N ILE A 26 0.57 -6.67 -1.14
CA ILE A 26 0.00 -7.29 -2.34
C ILE A 26 0.39 -8.76 -2.43
N ASP A 27 1.64 -9.11 -2.16
CA ASP A 27 2.09 -10.51 -2.18
C ASP A 27 1.38 -11.35 -1.11
N MET A 28 1.16 -10.79 0.08
CA MET A 28 0.39 -11.44 1.14
C MET A 28 -1.07 -11.65 0.75
N LEU A 29 -1.73 -10.66 0.16
CA LEU A 29 -3.10 -10.79 -0.33
C LEU A 29 -3.19 -11.82 -1.46
N ALA A 30 -2.24 -11.82 -2.38
CA ALA A 30 -2.15 -12.79 -3.47
C ALA A 30 -2.07 -14.22 -2.93
N ASP A 31 -1.24 -14.45 -1.93
CA ASP A 31 -1.09 -15.76 -1.29
C ASP A 31 -2.37 -16.18 -0.56
N ARG A 32 -2.93 -15.32 0.27
CA ARG A 32 -4.11 -15.63 1.08
C ARG A 32 -5.37 -15.88 0.27
N TYR A 33 -5.55 -15.15 -0.81
CA TYR A 33 -6.76 -15.23 -1.64
C TYR A 33 -6.53 -16.01 -2.94
N ASN A 34 -5.38 -16.65 -3.08
CA ASN A 34 -5.03 -17.49 -4.22
C ASN A 34 -5.14 -16.75 -5.56
N ILE A 35 -4.57 -15.56 -5.61
CA ILE A 35 -4.53 -14.70 -6.79
C ILE A 35 -3.10 -14.67 -7.33
N SER A 36 -2.91 -15.01 -8.62
CA SER A 36 -1.61 -14.89 -9.27
C SER A 36 -1.40 -13.47 -9.82
N VAL A 37 -0.38 -12.77 -9.29
CA VAL A 37 -0.03 -11.41 -9.71
C VAL A 37 1.14 -11.47 -10.69
N ASP A 38 0.92 -12.11 -11.83
CA ASP A 38 1.93 -12.41 -12.87
C ASP A 38 1.55 -11.87 -14.27
N GLY A 39 0.35 -11.32 -14.41
CA GLY A 39 -0.06 -10.63 -15.63
C GLY A 39 0.65 -9.28 -15.76
N ARG A 40 0.75 -8.77 -16.99
CA ARG A 40 1.37 -7.47 -17.27
C ARG A 40 0.39 -6.54 -17.97
N ARG A 41 0.13 -5.39 -17.36
CA ARG A 41 -0.68 -4.32 -17.91
C ARG A 41 -0.33 -2.99 -17.25
N GLY A 42 -0.34 -1.90 -18.02
CA GLY A 42 -0.09 -0.57 -17.45
C GLY A 42 1.27 -0.44 -16.78
N ARG A 43 2.27 -1.11 -17.29
CA ARG A 43 3.61 -1.18 -16.67
C ARG A 43 3.59 -1.64 -15.22
N ALA A 44 2.70 -2.60 -14.93
CA ALA A 44 2.56 -3.21 -13.62
C ALA A 44 2.46 -4.72 -13.74
N LEU A 45 2.79 -5.42 -12.65
CA LEU A 45 2.33 -6.78 -12.43
C LEU A 45 0.92 -6.73 -11.87
N VAL A 46 0.01 -7.50 -12.47
CA VAL A 46 -1.40 -7.48 -12.11
C VAL A 46 -1.96 -8.89 -11.96
N GLY A 47 -2.97 -9.03 -11.11
CA GLY A 47 -3.71 -10.28 -10.94
C GLY A 47 -5.17 -10.00 -10.61
N LYS A 48 -6.08 -10.66 -11.34
CA LYS A 48 -7.52 -10.61 -11.09
C LYS A 48 -7.93 -11.70 -10.11
N GLY A 49 -8.82 -11.36 -9.20
CA GLY A 49 -9.37 -12.33 -8.26
C GLY A 49 -10.57 -11.80 -7.52
N ILE A 50 -10.93 -12.50 -6.45
CA ILE A 50 -12.08 -12.17 -5.61
C ILE A 50 -11.61 -12.11 -4.16
N ILE A 51 -11.90 -11.00 -3.50
CA ILE A 51 -11.69 -10.81 -2.05
C ILE A 51 -13.01 -10.33 -1.45
N GLU A 52 -13.50 -10.99 -0.41
CA GLU A 52 -14.78 -10.67 0.24
C GLU A 52 -15.95 -10.57 -0.76
N GLY A 53 -15.98 -11.48 -1.75
CA GLY A 53 -17.02 -11.49 -2.78
C GLY A 53 -16.91 -10.39 -3.82
N GLN A 54 -15.91 -9.52 -3.76
CA GLN A 54 -15.71 -8.40 -4.69
C GLN A 54 -14.64 -8.73 -5.72
N LYS A 55 -14.88 -8.34 -6.98
CA LYS A 55 -13.87 -8.45 -8.03
C LYS A 55 -12.77 -7.42 -7.80
N VAL A 56 -11.53 -7.89 -7.71
CA VAL A 56 -10.36 -7.05 -7.48
C VAL A 56 -9.31 -7.25 -8.55
N LEU A 57 -8.52 -6.20 -8.77
CA LEU A 57 -7.25 -6.25 -9.48
C LEU A 57 -6.15 -5.90 -8.48
N LEU A 58 -5.30 -6.86 -8.16
CA LEU A 58 -4.09 -6.61 -7.36
C LEU A 58 -3.01 -6.07 -8.29
N VAL A 59 -2.33 -5.00 -7.88
CA VAL A 59 -1.40 -4.25 -8.74
C VAL A 59 -0.10 -3.95 -8.01
N LYS A 60 1.03 -4.29 -8.64
CA LYS A 60 2.37 -3.85 -8.24
C LYS A 60 2.98 -3.07 -9.40
N PRO A 61 2.97 -1.71 -9.37
CA PRO A 61 3.62 -0.93 -10.44
C PRO A 61 5.09 -1.27 -10.57
N GLN A 62 5.58 -1.40 -11.81
CA GLN A 62 6.97 -1.76 -12.13
C GLN A 62 7.76 -0.57 -12.67
N THR A 63 7.22 0.64 -12.50
CA THR A 63 7.76 1.90 -13.01
C THR A 63 8.85 2.52 -12.14
N TYR A 64 9.22 1.87 -11.04
CA TYR A 64 9.89 2.45 -9.87
C TYR A 64 8.98 3.45 -9.11
N MET A 65 9.30 3.68 -7.86
CA MET A 65 8.42 4.40 -6.92
C MET A 65 8.00 5.78 -7.42
N ASN A 66 8.94 6.56 -7.91
CA ASN A 66 8.71 7.95 -8.33
C ASN A 66 7.84 8.10 -9.59
N LEU A 67 7.55 7.01 -10.31
CA LEU A 67 6.69 6.98 -11.49
C LEU A 67 5.44 6.11 -11.31
N SER A 68 5.10 5.77 -10.07
CA SER A 68 3.93 4.92 -9.76
C SER A 68 2.63 5.43 -10.35
N GLY A 69 2.46 6.75 -10.44
CA GLY A 69 1.26 7.37 -11.00
C GLY A 69 1.10 7.18 -12.50
N GLU A 70 2.18 7.02 -13.25
CA GLU A 70 2.08 6.72 -14.68
C GLU A 70 1.45 5.35 -14.92
N SER A 71 1.81 4.37 -14.10
CA SER A 71 1.20 3.04 -14.14
C SER A 71 -0.27 3.09 -13.74
N LEU A 72 -0.59 3.71 -12.62
CA LEU A 72 -1.97 3.76 -12.11
C LEU A 72 -2.90 4.54 -13.05
N ARG A 73 -2.42 5.62 -13.67
CA ARG A 73 -3.22 6.35 -14.67
C ARG A 73 -3.63 5.46 -15.83
N GLU A 74 -2.71 4.68 -16.37
CA GLU A 74 -3.04 3.73 -17.45
C GLU A 74 -4.11 2.72 -17.03
N LEU A 75 -3.99 2.16 -15.83
CA LEU A 75 -4.93 1.17 -15.31
C LEU A 75 -6.30 1.77 -14.99
N VAL A 76 -6.33 2.93 -14.36
CA VAL A 76 -7.56 3.66 -14.05
C VAL A 76 -8.32 4.00 -15.33
N ASN A 77 -7.63 4.47 -16.36
CA ASN A 77 -8.24 4.80 -17.64
C ASN A 77 -8.72 3.54 -18.39
N TYR A 78 -7.92 2.48 -18.40
CA TYR A 78 -8.26 1.25 -19.09
C TYR A 78 -9.49 0.56 -18.50
N TYR A 79 -9.58 0.46 -17.18
CA TYR A 79 -10.68 -0.19 -16.47
C TYR A 79 -11.82 0.77 -16.12
N LYS A 80 -11.70 2.05 -16.44
CA LYS A 80 -12.68 3.11 -16.15
C LYS A 80 -13.01 3.14 -14.65
N ILE A 81 -11.99 3.23 -13.82
CA ILE A 81 -12.08 3.21 -12.37
C ILE A 81 -12.48 4.58 -11.84
N ASP A 82 -13.41 4.60 -10.89
CA ASP A 82 -13.69 5.75 -10.03
C ASP A 82 -12.68 5.72 -8.86
N GLU A 83 -11.73 6.64 -8.86
CA GLU A 83 -10.63 6.67 -7.89
C GLU A 83 -11.13 6.80 -6.44
N GLU A 84 -12.19 7.54 -6.22
CA GLU A 84 -12.76 7.74 -4.88
C GLU A 84 -13.33 6.45 -4.28
N HIS A 85 -13.96 5.60 -5.11
CA HIS A 85 -14.72 4.45 -4.65
C HIS A 85 -14.15 3.09 -5.06
N GLU A 86 -13.23 3.05 -6.00
CA GLU A 86 -12.75 1.80 -6.60
C GLU A 86 -11.21 1.68 -6.66
N LEU A 87 -10.49 2.57 -6.00
CA LEU A 87 -9.02 2.53 -5.91
C LEU A 87 -8.58 2.54 -4.45
N LEU A 88 -7.68 1.65 -4.09
CA LEU A 88 -6.98 1.65 -2.80
C LEU A 88 -5.49 1.59 -3.06
N VAL A 89 -4.73 2.49 -2.46
CA VAL A 89 -3.26 2.53 -2.56
C VAL A 89 -2.64 2.24 -1.19
N ILE A 90 -1.69 1.31 -1.16
CA ILE A 90 -1.02 0.85 0.07
C ILE A 90 0.47 1.18 -0.03
N TYR A 91 1.00 1.87 0.97
CA TYR A 91 2.38 2.36 0.95
C TYR A 91 2.95 2.64 2.34
N ASP A 92 4.25 2.88 2.39
CA ASP A 92 5.03 3.13 3.59
C ASP A 92 4.86 4.55 4.13
N ASP A 93 4.91 4.69 5.47
CA ASP A 93 4.84 5.99 6.15
C ASP A 93 5.88 6.04 7.28
N ILE A 94 6.83 6.97 7.16
CA ILE A 94 7.89 7.17 8.17
C ILE A 94 7.44 7.93 9.41
N SER A 95 6.24 8.50 9.41
CA SER A 95 5.68 9.22 10.55
C SER A 95 4.90 8.32 11.51
N LEU A 96 4.73 7.05 11.17
CA LEU A 96 4.01 6.07 11.97
C LEU A 96 4.97 5.03 12.55
N ASP A 97 4.68 4.55 13.75
CA ASP A 97 5.42 3.46 14.36
C ASP A 97 5.37 2.19 13.49
N VAL A 98 6.38 1.36 13.60
CA VAL A 98 6.50 0.11 12.83
C VAL A 98 5.23 -0.75 12.98
N GLY A 99 4.59 -1.06 11.86
CA GLY A 99 3.37 -1.88 11.81
C GLY A 99 2.07 -1.14 12.10
N GLN A 100 2.13 0.13 12.50
CA GLN A 100 0.94 0.97 12.71
C GLN A 100 0.26 1.26 11.35
N LEU A 101 -1.07 1.19 11.31
CA LEU A 101 -1.82 1.58 10.13
C LEU A 101 -2.40 2.98 10.27
N ARG A 102 -2.55 3.65 9.13
CA ARG A 102 -3.36 4.84 8.99
C ARG A 102 -4.14 4.79 7.69
N ILE A 103 -5.45 4.78 7.80
CA ILE A 103 -6.37 4.74 6.66
C ILE A 103 -6.90 6.16 6.44
N ARG A 104 -6.90 6.61 5.17
CA ARG A 104 -7.40 7.91 4.76
C ARG A 104 -8.22 7.77 3.48
N LYS A 105 -9.25 8.61 3.31
CA LYS A 105 -10.04 8.70 2.07
C LYS A 105 -9.42 9.65 1.06
N LYS A 106 -8.61 10.59 1.54
CA LYS A 106 -7.95 11.63 0.75
C LYS A 106 -6.77 12.20 1.53
N GLY A 107 -5.93 12.93 0.85
CA GLY A 107 -4.85 13.67 1.48
C GLY A 107 -3.66 13.93 0.58
N SER A 108 -2.77 14.82 1.05
CA SER A 108 -1.53 15.14 0.36
C SER A 108 -0.54 13.98 0.36
N ALA A 109 0.55 14.14 -0.38
CA ALA A 109 1.60 13.13 -0.46
C ALA A 109 2.44 13.00 0.82
N GLY A 110 2.49 14.03 1.66
CA GLY A 110 3.28 14.02 2.89
C GLY A 110 4.78 13.76 2.67
N GLY A 111 5.33 14.14 1.53
CA GLY A 111 6.72 13.88 1.15
C GLY A 111 6.98 12.54 0.47
N HIS A 112 5.97 11.68 0.32
CA HIS A 112 6.11 10.39 -0.34
C HIS A 112 6.10 10.57 -1.87
N ASN A 113 7.22 10.26 -2.55
CA ASN A 113 7.38 10.52 -3.97
C ASN A 113 6.42 9.72 -4.86
N GLY A 114 6.10 8.50 -4.49
CA GLY A 114 5.12 7.67 -5.21
C GLY A 114 3.72 8.29 -5.19
N ILE A 115 3.27 8.73 -4.03
CA ILE A 115 1.96 9.38 -3.87
C ILE A 115 1.92 10.72 -4.59
N LYS A 116 2.99 11.50 -4.50
CA LYS A 116 3.11 12.77 -5.23
C LYS A 116 2.92 12.57 -6.74
N ASN A 117 3.55 11.56 -7.30
CA ASN A 117 3.41 11.21 -8.73
C ASN A 117 2.00 10.72 -9.06
N ILE A 118 1.36 9.93 -8.18
CA ILE A 118 -0.02 9.45 -8.35
C ILE A 118 -0.98 10.64 -8.40
N ILE A 119 -0.89 11.57 -7.45
CA ILE A 119 -1.75 12.76 -7.41
C ILE A 119 -1.58 13.59 -8.68
N ALA A 120 -0.35 13.80 -9.13
CA ALA A 120 -0.07 14.53 -10.37
C ALA A 120 -0.67 13.84 -11.61
N ASN A 121 -0.57 12.52 -11.70
CA ASN A 121 -1.07 11.76 -12.84
C ASN A 121 -2.58 11.57 -12.85
N LEU A 122 -3.21 11.34 -11.70
CA LEU A 122 -4.66 11.18 -11.59
C LEU A 122 -5.40 12.52 -11.56
N GLY A 123 -4.72 13.61 -11.20
CA GLY A 123 -5.34 14.92 -11.07
C GLY A 123 -6.25 15.06 -9.85
N THR A 124 -6.13 14.17 -8.87
CA THR A 124 -6.91 14.17 -7.64
C THR A 124 -6.12 13.57 -6.48
N ASP A 125 -6.37 14.05 -5.27
CA ASP A 125 -5.89 13.45 -4.04
C ASP A 125 -7.01 12.68 -3.30
N VAL A 126 -8.19 12.58 -3.90
CA VAL A 126 -9.37 11.91 -3.33
C VAL A 126 -9.40 10.46 -3.78
N PHE A 127 -8.67 9.63 -3.08
CA PHE A 127 -8.68 8.17 -3.22
C PHE A 127 -8.31 7.53 -1.88
N PRO A 128 -8.91 6.36 -1.55
CA PRO A 128 -8.57 5.61 -0.34
C PRO A 128 -7.13 5.15 -0.32
N ARG A 129 -6.54 5.16 0.87
CA ARG A 129 -5.18 4.68 1.10
C ARG A 129 -5.01 4.04 2.46
N ILE A 130 -4.18 3.03 2.52
CA ILE A 130 -3.65 2.46 3.76
C ILE A 130 -2.18 2.79 3.84
N LYS A 131 -1.81 3.60 4.82
CA LYS A 131 -0.42 3.90 5.16
C LYS A 131 0.05 2.89 6.18
N ILE A 132 1.24 2.31 5.96
CA ILE A 132 1.83 1.34 6.87
C ILE A 132 3.09 1.94 7.47
N GLY A 133 3.12 2.08 8.79
CA GLY A 133 4.24 2.63 9.51
C GLY A 133 5.49 1.78 9.39
N VAL A 134 6.60 2.41 9.07
CA VAL A 134 7.92 1.78 8.96
C VAL A 134 8.91 2.32 10.00
N GLY A 135 8.42 3.19 10.88
CA GLY A 135 9.21 3.83 11.92
C GLY A 135 9.83 5.14 11.48
N GLU A 136 10.10 6.00 12.45
CA GLU A 136 10.68 7.30 12.23
C GLU A 136 12.15 7.19 11.80
N LYS A 137 12.52 7.97 10.78
CA LYS A 137 13.91 8.07 10.32
C LYS A 137 14.78 8.67 11.42
N PRO A 138 15.92 8.06 11.79
CA PRO A 138 16.88 8.69 12.68
C PRO A 138 17.34 10.06 12.14
N LYS A 139 17.52 11.04 13.01
CA LYS A 139 17.79 12.44 12.63
C LYS A 139 18.98 12.64 11.69
N LYS A 140 20.02 11.80 11.80
CA LYS A 140 21.24 11.90 10.99
C LYS A 140 21.20 11.01 9.74
N TYR A 141 20.11 10.28 9.53
CA TYR A 141 19.98 9.37 8.40
C TYR A 141 19.42 10.09 7.19
N ASP A 142 19.94 9.79 6.01
CA ASP A 142 19.35 10.22 4.74
C ASP A 142 18.01 9.49 4.53
N LEU A 143 16.97 10.20 4.10
CA LEU A 143 15.65 9.62 3.91
C LEU A 143 15.65 8.52 2.87
N ALA A 144 16.34 8.73 1.74
CA ALA A 144 16.39 7.72 0.67
C ALA A 144 17.09 6.45 1.16
N ASP A 145 18.20 6.58 1.89
CA ASP A 145 18.90 5.44 2.47
C ASP A 145 18.05 4.69 3.49
N TYR A 146 17.32 5.42 4.32
CA TYR A 146 16.45 4.83 5.35
C TYR A 146 15.34 3.98 4.73
N VAL A 147 14.59 4.51 3.76
CA VAL A 147 13.47 3.78 3.15
C VAL A 147 13.92 2.61 2.28
N LEU A 148 15.15 2.62 1.81
CA LEU A 148 15.77 1.51 1.08
C LEU A 148 16.46 0.50 2.00
N GLY A 149 16.43 0.71 3.32
CA GLY A 149 16.94 -0.22 4.32
C GLY A 149 15.95 -1.31 4.68
N HIS A 150 16.49 -2.36 5.31
CA HIS A 150 15.70 -3.51 5.75
C HIS A 150 15.29 -3.37 7.22
N PHE A 151 14.27 -4.15 7.61
CA PHE A 151 13.83 -4.23 9.00
C PHE A 151 14.75 -5.13 9.83
N SER A 152 14.89 -4.80 11.13
CA SER A 152 15.40 -5.76 12.11
C SER A 152 14.42 -6.95 12.23
N LYS A 153 14.87 -8.03 12.86
CA LYS A 153 14.00 -9.19 13.11
C LYS A 153 12.76 -8.81 13.94
N GLU A 154 12.94 -7.97 14.96
CA GLU A 154 11.86 -7.51 15.84
C GLU A 154 10.87 -6.64 15.08
N ASP A 155 11.38 -5.70 14.29
CA ASP A 155 10.54 -4.84 13.44
C ASP A 155 9.81 -5.64 12.37
N ARG A 156 10.44 -6.67 11.80
CA ARG A 156 9.79 -7.57 10.83
C ARG A 156 8.59 -8.28 11.44
N GLU A 157 8.67 -8.73 12.67
CA GLU A 157 7.54 -9.34 13.39
C GLU A 157 6.40 -8.35 13.57
N LEU A 158 6.69 -7.10 13.93
CA LEU A 158 5.69 -6.03 14.01
C LEU A 158 5.07 -5.71 12.66
N MET A 159 5.85 -5.73 11.58
CA MET A 159 5.35 -5.54 10.22
C MET A 159 4.39 -6.65 9.81
N GLU A 160 4.71 -7.92 10.12
CA GLU A 160 3.82 -9.04 9.82
C GLU A 160 2.46 -8.91 10.54
N GLU A 161 2.45 -8.47 11.80
CA GLU A 161 1.22 -8.14 12.52
C GLU A 161 0.45 -6.99 11.85
N GLY A 162 1.17 -5.98 11.38
CA GLY A 162 0.59 -4.87 10.60
C GLY A 162 -0.03 -5.33 9.29
N TYR A 163 0.59 -6.26 8.60
CA TYR A 163 0.05 -6.85 7.36
C TYR A 163 -1.24 -7.62 7.62
N ASP A 164 -1.34 -8.34 8.72
CA ASP A 164 -2.59 -9.02 9.12
C ASP A 164 -3.72 -8.00 9.33
N ARG A 165 -3.44 -6.90 10.00
CA ARG A 165 -4.43 -5.82 10.16
C ARG A 165 -4.79 -5.18 8.82
N ALA A 166 -3.83 -5.00 7.94
CA ALA A 166 -4.08 -4.46 6.59
C ALA A 166 -5.01 -5.37 5.78
N ASP A 167 -4.86 -6.69 5.88
CA ASP A 167 -5.76 -7.64 5.24
C ASP A 167 -7.22 -7.43 5.72
N HIS A 168 -7.45 -7.36 7.02
CA HIS A 168 -8.79 -7.09 7.56
C HIS A 168 -9.34 -5.73 7.11
N ALA A 169 -8.49 -4.70 7.11
CA ALA A 169 -8.89 -3.36 6.65
C ALA A 169 -9.26 -3.36 5.16
N VAL A 170 -8.53 -4.08 4.32
CA VAL A 170 -8.86 -4.25 2.90
C VAL A 170 -10.26 -4.86 2.75
N GLY A 171 -10.57 -5.93 3.48
CA GLY A 171 -11.89 -6.56 3.45
C GLY A 171 -13.01 -5.60 3.83
N MET A 172 -12.81 -4.81 4.87
CA MET A 172 -13.79 -3.80 5.30
C MET A 172 -13.98 -2.71 4.23
N ILE A 173 -12.90 -2.22 3.64
CA ILE A 173 -12.97 -1.20 2.58
C ILE A 173 -13.71 -1.72 1.35
N LEU A 174 -13.45 -2.96 0.94
CA LEU A 174 -14.15 -3.60 -0.17
C LEU A 174 -15.66 -3.73 0.08
N ASN A 175 -16.06 -3.91 1.33
CA ASN A 175 -17.47 -3.99 1.74
C ASN A 175 -18.12 -2.61 1.98
N GLY A 176 -17.43 -1.51 1.65
CA GLY A 176 -17.97 -0.16 1.83
C GLY A 176 -17.88 0.37 3.26
N GLU A 177 -17.08 -0.28 4.12
CA GLU A 177 -16.97 0.04 5.55
C GLU A 177 -15.68 0.79 5.90
N ILE A 178 -15.25 1.71 5.03
CA ILE A 178 -13.98 2.43 5.24
C ILE A 178 -13.98 3.27 6.53
N GLU A 179 -15.11 3.84 6.92
CA GLU A 179 -15.21 4.62 8.17
C GLU A 179 -15.01 3.75 9.40
N ALA A 180 -15.61 2.56 9.41
CA ALA A 180 -15.40 1.58 10.47
C ALA A 180 -13.94 1.10 10.51
N ALA A 181 -13.33 0.89 9.33
CA ALA A 181 -11.91 0.53 9.24
C ALA A 181 -11.02 1.64 9.81
N MET A 182 -11.30 2.91 9.49
CA MET A 182 -10.59 4.06 10.05
C MET A 182 -10.70 4.09 11.57
N ASN A 183 -11.90 3.91 12.11
CA ASN A 183 -12.13 3.91 13.56
C ASN A 183 -11.38 2.77 14.26
N GLN A 184 -11.31 1.61 13.65
CA GLN A 184 -10.69 0.43 14.23
C GLN A 184 -9.15 0.47 14.14
N TYR A 185 -8.58 0.86 13.00
CA TYR A 185 -7.16 0.67 12.70
C TYR A 185 -6.33 1.95 12.80
N ASN A 186 -6.93 3.13 12.83
CA ASN A 186 -6.17 4.38 13.02
C ASN A 186 -5.74 4.62 14.48
N ARG A 187 -6.14 3.73 15.37
CA ARG A 187 -5.73 3.78 16.77
C ARG A 187 -4.30 3.30 16.93
N LYS A 188 -3.58 3.92 17.87
CA LYS A 188 -2.25 3.45 18.26
C LYS A 188 -2.36 2.03 18.82
N VAL A 189 -1.52 1.11 18.31
CA VAL A 189 -1.48 -0.26 18.85
C VAL A 189 -0.86 -0.21 20.25
N LYS A 190 -1.56 -0.76 21.24
CA LYS A 190 -1.00 -0.88 22.60
C LYS A 190 0.11 -1.91 22.59
N PRO A 191 1.25 -1.67 23.27
CA PRO A 191 2.26 -2.70 23.48
C PRO A 191 1.60 -3.91 24.13
N LYS A 192 2.01 -5.13 23.69
CA LYS A 192 1.62 -6.34 24.42
C LYS A 192 2.18 -6.22 25.85
N GLU A 193 1.32 -6.32 26.85
CA GLU A 193 1.77 -6.45 28.23
C GLU A 193 2.64 -7.70 28.34
N ALA A 194 3.82 -7.52 28.91
CA ALA A 194 4.79 -8.59 29.11
C ALA A 194 4.26 -9.64 30.12
#